data_944352c70bf329844787fc0c1130fc06
#
_entry.id   944352c70bf329844787fc0c1130fc06
#
_cell.length_a   1.000
_cell.length_b   1.000
_cell.length_c   1.000
_cell.angle_alpha   90.00
_cell.angle_beta   90.00
_cell.angle_gamma   90.00
#
_symmetry.space_group_name_H-M   'P 1'
#
loop_
_entity.id
_entity.type
_entity.pdbx_description
1 polymer ?
#
loop_
_entity_poly.entity_id
_entity_poly.type
_entity_poly.pdbx_seq_one_letter_code
_entity_poly.pdbx_strand_id
1 'polypeptide(L)'
;MVRMRETIGSFDVVGLPLRTTNREAARTIPPHWQAAADAGLLAPEKPGVGPGIYAVYTDYETPGDDVDGVYTLVIGRRIEAGGPVPPGQVTVTVPASTHEIVTLADARPESVYDAWVDVWAREDLTRDYRADYEYYAPDGSTHLSIGVLPNT
;
A
#
# COMPACT_ATOMS: atom_id res chain seq x y z
N MET A 1 -5.38 11.02 14.72
CA MET A 1 -5.47 10.50 13.35
C MET A 1 -6.18 11.55 12.49
N VAL A 2 -5.56 11.96 11.42
CA VAL A 2 -6.09 12.99 10.52
C VAL A 2 -6.52 12.32 9.21
N ARG A 3 -7.70 12.67 8.71
CA ARG A 3 -8.23 12.16 7.45
C ARG A 3 -8.47 13.30 6.49
N MET A 4 -8.11 13.10 5.22
CA MET A 4 -8.39 14.07 4.17
C MET A 4 -8.58 13.35 2.85
N ARG A 5 -9.31 13.95 1.93
CA ARG A 5 -9.47 13.42 0.57
C ARG A 5 -8.67 14.24 -0.41
N GLU A 6 -8.00 13.54 -1.31
CA GLU A 6 -7.19 14.16 -2.36
C GLU A 6 -7.39 13.41 -3.67
N THR A 7 -7.31 14.15 -4.76
CA THR A 7 -7.15 13.55 -6.07
C THR A 7 -5.65 13.33 -6.28
N ILE A 8 -5.26 12.07 -6.48
CA ILE A 8 -3.87 11.71 -6.71
C ILE A 8 -3.63 11.41 -8.19
N GLY A 9 -2.43 11.74 -8.68
CA GLY A 9 -1.98 11.35 -10.00
C GLY A 9 -1.53 9.89 -10.01
N SER A 10 -1.52 9.29 -11.18
CA SER A 10 -1.03 7.93 -11.37
C SER A 10 0.48 7.85 -11.10
N PHE A 11 0.94 6.76 -10.48
CA PHE A 11 2.36 6.51 -10.27
C PHE A 11 2.65 5.01 -10.23
N ASP A 12 3.92 4.67 -10.46
CA ASP A 12 4.37 3.29 -10.49
C ASP A 12 5.22 2.97 -9.26
N VAL A 13 5.05 1.75 -8.75
CA VAL A 13 5.86 1.18 -7.67
C VAL A 13 6.46 -0.12 -8.19
N VAL A 14 7.76 -0.30 -8.00
CA VAL A 14 8.45 -1.56 -8.26
C VAL A 14 8.78 -2.24 -6.96
N GLY A 15 8.45 -3.51 -6.83
CA GLY A 15 8.70 -4.24 -5.61
C GLY A 15 8.36 -5.71 -5.69
N LEU A 16 8.40 -6.36 -4.53
CA LEU A 16 8.12 -7.78 -4.39
C LEU A 16 6.62 -8.01 -4.20
N PRO A 17 6.00 -8.88 -5.03
CA PRO A 17 4.59 -9.23 -4.89
C PRO A 17 4.39 -10.36 -3.88
N LEU A 18 3.26 -10.30 -3.19
CA LEU A 18 2.77 -11.38 -2.33
C LEU A 18 1.27 -11.53 -2.56
N ARG A 19 0.81 -12.72 -2.86
CA ARG A 19 -0.61 -13.02 -2.97
C ARG A 19 -1.09 -13.61 -1.65
N THR A 20 -2.05 -12.97 -0.96
CA THR A 20 -2.48 -13.39 0.37
C THR A 20 -3.90 -12.92 0.69
N THR A 21 -4.34 -13.16 1.92
CA THR A 21 -5.63 -12.71 2.45
C THR A 21 -5.40 -12.05 3.80
N ASN A 22 -6.36 -11.30 4.30
CA ASN A 22 -6.27 -10.74 5.65
C ASN A 22 -6.30 -11.84 6.72
N ARG A 23 -6.99 -12.94 6.47
CA ARG A 23 -6.97 -14.10 7.37
C ARG A 23 -5.55 -14.65 7.55
N GLU A 24 -4.76 -14.65 6.48
CA GLU A 24 -3.39 -15.18 6.48
C GLU A 24 -2.33 -14.12 6.78
N ALA A 25 -2.70 -12.83 6.81
CA ALA A 25 -1.76 -11.72 6.82
C ALA A 25 -0.77 -11.76 7.97
N ALA A 26 -1.21 -12.12 9.18
CA ALA A 26 -0.32 -12.19 10.34
C ALA A 26 0.82 -13.18 10.14
N ARG A 27 0.62 -14.21 9.32
CA ARG A 27 1.61 -15.25 9.00
C ARG A 27 2.43 -14.89 7.76
N THR A 28 1.82 -14.24 6.76
CA THR A 28 2.44 -14.06 5.44
C THR A 28 3.12 -12.71 5.26
N ILE A 29 2.59 -11.64 5.85
CA ILE A 29 3.09 -10.29 5.61
C ILE A 29 4.42 -10.02 6.32
N PRO A 30 4.64 -10.37 7.60
CA PRO A 30 5.94 -10.12 8.23
C PRO A 30 7.13 -10.75 7.50
N PRO A 31 7.08 -12.03 7.05
CA PRO A 31 8.17 -12.59 6.24
C PRO A 31 8.36 -11.86 4.91
N HIS A 32 7.29 -11.32 4.34
CA HIS A 32 7.38 -10.56 3.09
C HIS A 32 8.12 -9.24 3.26
N TRP A 33 7.90 -8.55 4.38
CA TRP A 33 8.69 -7.36 4.74
C TRP A 33 10.18 -7.71 4.88
N GLN A 34 10.49 -8.86 5.48
CA GLN A 34 11.87 -9.32 5.59
C GLN A 34 12.47 -9.59 4.21
N ALA A 35 11.71 -10.24 3.33
CA ALA A 35 12.16 -10.47 1.96
C ALA A 35 12.42 -9.15 1.21
N ALA A 36 11.59 -8.14 1.42
CA ALA A 36 11.80 -6.81 0.84
C ALA A 36 13.08 -6.18 1.36
N ALA A 37 13.36 -6.30 2.66
CA ALA A 37 14.61 -5.83 3.26
C ALA A 37 15.81 -6.55 2.65
N ASP A 38 15.74 -7.86 2.52
CA ASP A 38 16.81 -8.67 1.94
C ASP A 38 17.08 -8.33 0.47
N ALA A 39 16.05 -7.88 -0.25
CA ALA A 39 16.16 -7.43 -1.64
C ALA A 39 16.66 -6.00 -1.79
N GLY A 40 16.95 -5.30 -0.68
CA GLY A 40 17.44 -3.93 -0.70
C GLY A 40 16.35 -2.88 -0.90
N LEU A 41 15.08 -3.25 -0.86
CA LEU A 41 13.97 -2.32 -1.12
C LEU A 41 13.73 -1.33 0.02
N LEU A 42 14.24 -1.61 1.22
CA LEU A 42 14.09 -0.73 2.39
C LEU A 42 15.31 0.17 2.59
N ALA A 43 16.29 0.13 1.67
CA ALA A 43 17.50 0.95 1.72
C ALA A 43 17.19 2.43 1.51
N PRO A 44 18.10 3.34 1.91
CA PRO A 44 17.95 4.76 1.63
C PRO A 44 17.78 5.05 0.14
N GLU A 45 17.22 6.22 -0.15
CA GLU A 45 16.96 6.69 -1.51
C GLU A 45 18.22 6.70 -2.37
N LYS A 46 18.03 6.55 -3.67
CA LYS A 46 19.06 6.65 -4.67
C LYS A 46 18.45 7.25 -5.96
N PRO A 47 19.29 7.70 -6.92
CA PRO A 47 18.78 8.29 -8.15
C PRO A 47 17.78 7.38 -8.88
N GLY A 48 16.67 7.97 -9.34
CA GLY A 48 15.61 7.24 -10.04
C GLY A 48 14.62 6.51 -9.13
N VAL A 49 14.84 6.53 -7.82
CA VAL A 49 13.97 5.88 -6.83
C VAL A 49 13.45 6.96 -5.89
N GLY A 50 12.13 7.07 -5.79
CA GLY A 50 11.51 8.08 -4.94
C GLY A 50 11.71 7.82 -3.46
N PRO A 51 11.41 8.82 -2.60
CA PRO A 51 11.54 8.68 -1.16
C PRO A 51 10.51 7.74 -0.59
N GLY A 52 10.85 7.13 0.56
CA GLY A 52 9.93 6.31 1.31
C GLY A 52 9.70 4.94 0.71
N ILE A 53 8.82 4.20 1.36
CA ILE A 53 8.49 2.82 1.01
C ILE A 53 6.98 2.73 0.85
N TYR A 54 6.55 2.01 -0.18
CA TYR A 54 5.13 1.78 -0.47
C TYR A 54 4.78 0.31 -0.26
N ALA A 55 3.65 0.07 0.38
CA ALA A 55 3.02 -1.24 0.45
C ALA A 55 1.67 -1.10 -0.28
N VAL A 56 1.61 -1.58 -1.51
CA VAL A 56 0.45 -1.39 -2.40
C VAL A 56 -0.41 -2.64 -2.41
N TYR A 57 -1.68 -2.48 -2.10
CA TYR A 57 -2.70 -3.53 -2.11
C TYR A 57 -3.54 -3.37 -3.36
N THR A 58 -3.59 -4.41 -4.20
CA THR A 58 -4.27 -4.37 -5.48
C THR A 58 -4.73 -5.78 -5.90
N ASP A 59 -5.32 -5.90 -7.08
CA ASP A 59 -5.79 -7.18 -7.62
C ASP A 59 -6.70 -7.93 -6.63
N TYR A 60 -7.66 -7.21 -6.07
CA TYR A 60 -8.63 -7.78 -5.17
C TYR A 60 -9.53 -8.75 -5.92
N GLU A 61 -9.47 -10.02 -5.55
CA GLU A 61 -10.25 -11.07 -6.20
C GLU A 61 -11.73 -11.00 -5.82
N THR A 62 -12.00 -10.67 -4.55
CA THR A 62 -13.37 -10.55 -4.04
C THR A 62 -13.53 -9.21 -3.31
N PRO A 63 -13.74 -8.11 -4.05
CA PRO A 63 -13.90 -6.79 -3.44
C PRO A 63 -14.99 -6.79 -2.37
N GLY A 64 -14.67 -6.21 -1.21
CA GLY A 64 -15.58 -6.16 -0.07
C GLY A 64 -15.45 -7.31 0.92
N ASP A 65 -14.77 -8.39 0.57
CA ASP A 65 -14.45 -9.46 1.51
C ASP A 65 -13.14 -9.13 2.23
N ASP A 66 -13.25 -8.52 3.41
CA ASP A 66 -12.11 -8.07 4.18
C ASP A 66 -11.43 -9.18 5.00
N VAL A 67 -11.92 -10.40 4.94
CA VAL A 67 -11.36 -11.55 5.68
C VAL A 67 -10.70 -12.54 4.75
N ASP A 68 -11.45 -13.09 3.80
CA ASP A 68 -11.01 -14.18 2.93
C ASP A 68 -10.70 -13.72 1.50
N GLY A 69 -10.97 -12.47 1.17
CA GLY A 69 -10.68 -11.93 -0.16
C GLY A 69 -9.18 -11.92 -0.43
N VAL A 70 -8.80 -12.52 -1.57
CA VAL A 70 -7.38 -12.58 -1.99
C VAL A 70 -6.99 -11.27 -2.65
N TYR A 71 -5.81 -10.79 -2.34
CA TYR A 71 -5.22 -9.59 -2.96
C TYR A 71 -3.74 -9.76 -3.17
N THR A 72 -3.15 -8.85 -3.96
CA THR A 72 -1.70 -8.77 -4.14
C THR A 72 -1.18 -7.60 -3.30
N LEU A 73 -0.14 -7.85 -2.51
CA LEU A 73 0.60 -6.84 -1.80
C LEU A 73 1.97 -6.69 -2.46
N VAL A 74 2.29 -5.48 -2.92
CA VAL A 74 3.62 -5.17 -3.47
C VAL A 74 4.32 -4.23 -2.51
N ILE A 75 5.43 -4.66 -1.93
CA ILE A 75 6.29 -3.82 -1.09
C ILE A 75 7.46 -3.34 -1.94
N GLY A 76 7.60 -2.04 -2.08
CA GLY A 76 8.64 -1.52 -2.95
C GLY A 76 8.79 -0.02 -2.91
N ARG A 77 9.31 0.51 -4.01
CA ARG A 77 9.70 1.92 -4.15
C ARG A 77 9.00 2.54 -5.35
N ARG A 78 8.64 3.80 -5.21
CA ARG A 78 8.13 4.56 -6.34
C ARG A 78 9.25 4.82 -7.34
N ILE A 79 8.97 4.60 -8.62
CA ILE A 79 9.92 4.82 -9.71
C ILE A 79 9.26 5.69 -10.79
N GLU A 80 10.10 6.22 -11.70
CA GLU A 80 9.59 6.86 -12.91
C GLU A 80 9.05 5.80 -13.86
N ALA A 81 8.02 6.16 -14.63
CA ALA A 81 7.41 5.27 -15.61
C ALA A 81 8.47 4.71 -16.58
N GLY A 82 8.42 3.39 -16.81
CA GLY A 82 9.38 2.72 -17.68
C GLY A 82 10.73 2.45 -17.03
N GLY A 83 10.90 2.70 -15.74
CA GLY A 83 12.14 2.39 -15.04
C GLY A 83 12.42 0.89 -14.96
N PRO A 84 13.65 0.50 -14.61
CA PRO A 84 14.07 -0.89 -14.59
C PRO A 84 13.32 -1.70 -13.51
N VAL A 85 13.06 -2.98 -13.83
CA VAL A 85 12.41 -3.93 -12.91
C VAL A 85 13.40 -5.04 -12.61
N PRO A 86 13.96 -5.11 -11.39
CA PRO A 86 14.88 -6.19 -11.03
C PRO A 86 14.22 -7.57 -11.08
N PRO A 87 15.00 -8.64 -11.27
CA PRO A 87 14.46 -10.01 -11.26
C PRO A 87 13.67 -10.30 -10.00
N GLY A 88 12.52 -10.97 -10.15
CA GLY A 88 11.63 -11.32 -9.03
C GLY A 88 10.73 -10.19 -8.56
N GLN A 89 10.89 -9.00 -9.11
CA GLN A 89 10.03 -7.86 -8.79
C GLN A 89 9.03 -7.59 -9.90
N VAL A 90 8.01 -6.82 -9.58
CA VAL A 90 6.97 -6.41 -10.54
C VAL A 90 6.73 -4.90 -10.44
N THR A 91 6.18 -4.34 -11.48
CA THR A 91 5.66 -2.97 -11.45
C THR A 91 4.16 -3.02 -11.19
N VAL A 92 3.69 -2.20 -10.26
CA VAL A 92 2.27 -1.96 -10.05
C VAL A 92 2.00 -0.49 -10.27
N THR A 93 0.93 -0.17 -10.98
CA THR A 93 0.49 1.21 -11.18
C THR A 93 -0.65 1.51 -10.24
N VAL A 94 -0.48 2.55 -9.42
CA VAL A 94 -1.59 3.12 -8.66
C VAL A 94 -2.28 4.11 -9.59
N PRO A 95 -3.53 3.86 -10.00
CA PRO A 95 -4.17 4.71 -10.98
C PRO A 95 -4.58 6.06 -10.40
N ALA A 96 -4.63 7.07 -11.26
CA ALA A 96 -5.13 8.38 -10.87
C ALA A 96 -6.58 8.26 -10.39
N SER A 97 -6.86 8.73 -9.18
CA SER A 97 -8.18 8.58 -8.56
C SER A 97 -8.30 9.44 -7.30
N THR A 98 -9.48 9.44 -6.70
CA THR A 98 -9.69 10.05 -5.39
C THR A 98 -9.30 9.06 -4.31
N HIS A 99 -8.49 9.53 -3.37
CA HIS A 99 -8.09 8.75 -2.20
C HIS A 99 -8.46 9.45 -0.91
N GLU A 100 -8.87 8.68 0.08
CA GLU A 100 -8.91 9.15 1.44
C GLU A 100 -7.58 8.80 2.11
N ILE A 101 -6.91 9.82 2.62
CA ILE A 101 -5.60 9.68 3.25
C ILE A 101 -5.79 9.76 4.77
N VAL A 102 -5.33 8.72 5.45
CA VAL A 102 -5.42 8.60 6.90
C VAL A 102 -4.01 8.66 7.46
N THR A 103 -3.65 9.79 8.09
CA THR A 103 -2.33 9.97 8.68
C THR A 103 -2.29 9.31 10.06
N LEU A 104 -1.29 8.48 10.29
CA LEU A 104 -1.11 7.74 11.52
C LEU A 104 -0.14 8.46 12.46
N ALA A 105 -0.27 8.18 13.76
CA ALA A 105 0.61 8.75 14.77
C ALA A 105 2.04 8.17 14.69
N ASP A 106 2.17 6.90 14.28
CA ASP A 106 3.45 6.21 14.15
C ASP A 106 3.35 5.06 13.14
N ALA A 107 4.49 4.43 12.86
CA ALA A 107 4.61 3.36 11.87
C ALA A 107 4.60 1.96 12.50
N ARG A 108 4.24 1.82 13.77
CA ARG A 108 4.22 0.52 14.42
C ARG A 108 3.18 -0.40 13.76
N PRO A 109 3.47 -1.70 13.61
CA PRO A 109 2.54 -2.62 12.99
C PRO A 109 1.15 -2.60 13.62
N GLU A 110 1.05 -2.45 14.94
CA GLU A 110 -0.22 -2.39 15.65
C GLU A 110 -1.04 -1.15 15.25
N SER A 111 -0.38 -0.01 15.10
CA SER A 111 -1.03 1.24 14.70
C SER A 111 -1.55 1.15 13.26
N VAL A 112 -0.77 0.56 12.38
CA VAL A 112 -1.17 0.34 10.98
C VAL A 112 -2.35 -0.63 10.91
N TYR A 113 -2.29 -1.72 11.63
CA TYR A 113 -3.37 -2.70 11.68
C TYR A 113 -4.66 -2.08 12.20
N ASP A 114 -4.60 -1.34 13.30
CA ASP A 114 -5.77 -0.68 13.89
C ASP A 114 -6.40 0.31 12.91
N ALA A 115 -5.60 1.02 12.14
CA ALA A 115 -6.10 1.93 11.13
C ALA A 115 -6.85 1.19 10.02
N TRP A 116 -6.37 0.02 9.61
CA TRP A 116 -7.08 -0.82 8.63
C TRP A 116 -8.40 -1.35 9.20
N VAL A 117 -8.42 -1.78 10.46
CA VAL A 117 -9.64 -2.22 11.13
C VAL A 117 -10.68 -1.10 11.11
N ASP A 118 -10.26 0.13 11.40
CA ASP A 118 -11.15 1.30 11.32
C ASP A 118 -11.70 1.51 9.91
N VAL A 119 -10.87 1.37 8.90
CA VAL A 119 -11.30 1.49 7.49
C VAL A 119 -12.35 0.43 7.16
N TRP A 120 -12.10 -0.82 7.55
CA TRP A 120 -13.03 -1.92 7.25
C TRP A 120 -14.38 -1.75 7.96
N ALA A 121 -14.39 -1.10 9.13
CA ALA A 121 -15.61 -0.88 9.90
C ALA A 121 -16.43 0.33 9.42
N ARG A 122 -15.86 1.18 8.58
CA ARG A 122 -16.54 2.43 8.16
C ARG A 122 -17.59 2.15 7.09
N GLU A 123 -18.80 2.64 7.34
CA GLU A 123 -19.92 2.54 6.40
C GLU A 123 -19.99 3.75 5.45
N ASP A 124 -19.26 4.83 5.75
CA ASP A 124 -19.25 6.05 4.96
C ASP A 124 -18.26 6.04 3.79
N LEU A 125 -17.46 4.97 3.67
CA LEU A 125 -16.52 4.80 2.57
C LEU A 125 -17.11 3.89 1.50
N THR A 126 -17.09 4.35 0.25
CA THR A 126 -17.30 3.47 -0.89
C THR A 126 -15.96 3.30 -1.58
N ARG A 127 -15.29 2.20 -1.29
CA ARG A 127 -13.97 1.90 -1.83
C ARG A 127 -14.08 1.52 -3.31
N ASP A 128 -13.08 1.91 -4.11
CA ASP A 128 -13.05 1.54 -5.52
C ASP A 128 -12.34 0.21 -5.78
N TYR A 129 -11.57 -0.31 -4.81
CA TYR A 129 -10.86 -1.58 -4.87
C TYR A 129 -9.91 -1.73 -6.07
N ARG A 130 -9.33 -0.62 -6.54
CA ARG A 130 -8.33 -0.66 -7.61
C ARG A 130 -6.93 -0.74 -7.04
N ALA A 131 -6.56 0.19 -6.16
CA ALA A 131 -5.30 0.16 -5.43
C ALA A 131 -5.42 1.01 -4.18
N ASP A 132 -4.99 0.43 -3.08
CA ASP A 132 -4.83 1.12 -1.79
C ASP A 132 -3.37 0.98 -1.39
N TYR A 133 -2.85 1.89 -0.56
CA TYR A 133 -1.46 1.73 -0.12
C TYR A 133 -1.20 2.30 1.26
N GLU A 134 -0.16 1.78 1.88
CA GLU A 134 0.52 2.37 3.03
C GLU A 134 1.77 3.06 2.50
N TYR A 135 2.03 4.25 2.98
CA TYR A 135 3.26 4.97 2.67
C TYR A 135 4.05 5.21 3.95
N TYR A 136 5.32 4.83 3.91
CA TYR A 136 6.27 4.97 5.03
C TYR A 136 7.32 5.98 4.61
N ALA A 137 7.21 7.21 5.14
CA ALA A 137 8.09 8.31 4.78
C ALA A 137 9.47 8.18 5.45
N PRO A 138 10.51 8.79 4.87
CA PRO A 138 11.85 8.77 5.45
C PRO A 138 11.93 9.37 6.86
N ASP A 139 11.04 10.30 7.19
CA ASP A 139 11.00 10.94 8.52
C ASP A 139 10.27 10.09 9.58
N GLY A 140 9.81 8.89 9.21
CA GLY A 140 9.08 7.99 10.10
C GLY A 140 7.57 8.18 10.12
N SER A 141 7.04 9.19 9.43
CA SER A 141 5.58 9.35 9.32
C SER A 141 5.00 8.28 8.40
N THR A 142 3.73 7.95 8.63
CA THR A 142 3.04 6.89 7.90
C THR A 142 1.61 7.30 7.63
N HIS A 143 1.09 6.95 6.45
CA HIS A 143 -0.32 7.10 6.19
C HIS A 143 -0.87 5.94 5.35
N LEU A 144 -2.18 5.72 5.49
CA LEU A 144 -2.95 4.87 4.58
C LEU A 144 -3.56 5.75 3.50
N SER A 145 -3.64 5.23 2.30
CA SER A 145 -4.29 5.90 1.17
C SER A 145 -5.28 4.93 0.54
N ILE A 146 -6.56 5.23 0.68
CA ILE A 146 -7.65 4.32 0.30
C ILE A 146 -8.35 4.88 -0.92
N GLY A 147 -8.36 4.13 -2.01
CA GLY A 147 -9.09 4.50 -3.21
C GLY A 147 -10.60 4.48 -2.96
N VAL A 148 -11.26 5.59 -3.24
CA VAL A 148 -12.69 5.74 -3.00
C VAL A 148 -13.38 6.31 -4.23
N LEU A 149 -14.68 6.03 -4.36
CA LEU A 149 -15.50 6.67 -5.37
C LEU A 149 -15.72 8.13 -4.99
N PRO A 150 -15.69 9.08 -5.98
CA PRO A 150 -15.64 10.51 -5.68
C PRO A 150 -16.79 11.06 -4.84
N ASN A 151 -17.95 10.46 -4.88
CA ASN A 151 -19.16 10.97 -4.22
C ASN A 151 -19.48 10.25 -2.90
N THR A 152 -18.52 9.70 -2.23
CA THR A 152 -18.73 8.99 -0.97
C THR A 152 -18.35 9.81 0.25
#